data_a9434ac8609fdccfa7b17ef835de0f8c
#
_entry.id   a9434ac8609fdccfa7b17ef835de0f8c
#
_cell.length_a   1.000
_cell.length_b   1.000
_cell.length_c   1.000
_cell.angle_alpha   90.00
_cell.angle_beta   90.00
_cell.angle_gamma   90.00
#
_symmetry.space_group_name_H-M   'P 1'
#
loop_
_entity.id
_entity.type
_entity.pdbx_description
1 polymer ?
#
loop_
_entity_poly.entity_id
_entity_poly.type
_entity_poly.pdbx_seq_one_letter_code
_entity_poly.pdbx_strand_id
1 'polypeptide(L)'
;MKTRTAAVIALLAPCATALAATELVINEYNSVRDDRWLGCGEGAAGATCIRAGESSSDTDTFRGRTIGNGGDWIEFVVAVDHADIRGWKVQWVSTAPSSTGLPVTNGTALWYPDGNLPQGEFTFSQDARWSDLRAGTIITITRDGTAAGGLDTDLSFEPCLGDWWMNVNLSSSSLVSAQWNFASFPAFPNLMNGNKLYIDHQNWWVQVLRADGSEAIPLMGEGTGGTLCCVGSYEVPALREDPTPNINTFSNYSDANSSSFGAPNTWKDTVTGCRKRQSMDALRAPVLAQLCSPCRLIALNEYNAVKSDRFLGGGTLAQDANTPPGTASDAQFGRVLGNGGNWFELVVLSDHLDMRGWTLEWSETGYSGTIALSNAAFWGDLRIGTIITFIERTTALGGLNTDLSYNGTTDTWVNVNTQDVSLVSLTTSNKPGHVSGAFTTSNDKWSLRAKDSSGAAVMGSMGAGFASYNGGTVNAEDVCRLRADVAPGTDGNAWFDDSGSSSTFGRANTWTGCPVASTETQSFATLLTSGCEAPSSGGPDLNGDGTVDGQDLGILLGSWSGTGPADLNGDGTVDGQDLGILLGSWGTPG
;
A
#
# COMPACT_ATOMS: atom_id res chain seq x y z
N MET A 1 -68.90 41.50 18.15
CA MET A 1 -68.18 40.25 17.73
C MET A 1 -67.12 40.61 16.70
N LYS A 2 -65.88 40.63 17.06
CA LYS A 2 -64.75 40.91 16.12
C LYS A 2 -64.07 39.59 15.87
N THR A 3 -64.21 39.08 14.67
CA THR A 3 -63.51 37.89 14.18
C THR A 3 -62.03 38.23 13.90
N ARG A 4 -61.12 37.57 14.59
CA ARG A 4 -59.65 37.64 14.29
C ARG A 4 -59.34 36.50 13.36
N THR A 5 -58.87 36.83 12.14
CA THR A 5 -58.30 35.91 11.18
C THR A 5 -56.84 35.73 11.55
N ALA A 6 -56.43 34.51 11.91
CA ALA A 6 -55.04 34.15 12.12
C ALA A 6 -54.43 33.73 10.78
N ALA A 7 -53.43 34.45 10.32
CA ALA A 7 -52.65 34.06 9.17
C ALA A 7 -51.60 33.04 9.61
N VAL A 8 -51.65 31.84 9.05
CA VAL A 8 -50.62 30.83 9.19
C VAL A 8 -49.54 31.13 8.16
N ILE A 9 -48.39 31.61 8.63
CA ILE A 9 -47.16 31.73 7.81
C ILE A 9 -46.52 30.35 7.82
N ALA A 10 -46.62 29.62 6.72
CA ALA A 10 -45.83 28.43 6.49
C ALA A 10 -44.38 28.85 6.19
N LEU A 11 -43.46 28.61 7.13
CA LEU A 11 -42.02 28.69 6.87
C LEU A 11 -41.67 27.52 5.94
N LEU A 12 -41.43 27.84 4.68
CA LEU A 12 -40.70 26.94 3.78
C LEU A 12 -39.23 26.93 4.25
N ALA A 13 -38.84 25.88 4.96
CA ALA A 13 -37.44 25.59 5.18
C ALA A 13 -36.80 25.36 3.79
N PRO A 14 -35.67 25.98 3.49
CA PRO A 14 -34.94 25.64 2.28
C PRO A 14 -34.55 24.16 2.39
N CYS A 15 -35.02 23.37 1.44
CA CYS A 15 -34.51 22.01 1.22
C CYS A 15 -33.04 22.20 0.82
N ALA A 16 -32.15 21.99 1.78
CA ALA A 16 -30.74 21.83 1.47
C ALA A 16 -30.66 20.62 0.53
N THR A 17 -30.41 20.87 -0.74
CA THR A 17 -30.04 19.81 -1.68
C THR A 17 -28.81 19.17 -1.09
N ALA A 18 -28.94 17.96 -0.55
CA ALA A 18 -27.80 17.14 -0.19
C ALA A 18 -26.95 17.06 -1.46
N LEU A 19 -25.72 17.54 -1.40
CA LEU A 19 -24.74 17.31 -2.46
C LEU A 19 -24.72 15.79 -2.68
N ALA A 20 -24.89 15.37 -3.92
CA ALA A 20 -24.77 13.96 -4.25
C ALA A 20 -23.38 13.48 -3.82
N ALA A 21 -23.35 12.32 -3.18
CA ALA A 21 -22.08 11.71 -2.79
C ALA A 21 -21.17 11.54 -4.03
N THR A 22 -19.91 11.89 -3.88
CA THR A 22 -18.90 11.74 -4.95
C THR A 22 -18.36 10.32 -4.89
N GLU A 23 -18.55 9.54 -5.93
CA GLU A 23 -18.11 8.14 -6.01
C GLU A 23 -16.60 8.02 -6.23
N LEU A 24 -15.99 8.97 -6.95
CA LEU A 24 -14.57 9.09 -7.18
C LEU A 24 -14.03 10.40 -6.60
N VAL A 25 -12.83 10.34 -6.05
CA VAL A 25 -12.07 11.50 -5.57
C VAL A 25 -10.73 11.53 -6.28
N ILE A 26 -10.31 12.69 -6.81
CA ILE A 26 -8.93 12.86 -7.27
C ILE A 26 -8.05 12.89 -6.02
N ASN A 27 -7.11 11.96 -5.93
CA ASN A 27 -6.22 11.85 -4.80
C ASN A 27 -4.92 12.61 -5.03
N GLU A 28 -4.34 12.43 -6.20
CA GLU A 28 -3.05 12.99 -6.58
C GLU A 28 -2.94 13.10 -8.10
N TYR A 29 -2.16 14.05 -8.61
CA TYR A 29 -1.74 14.04 -10.01
C TYR A 29 -0.34 14.61 -10.17
N ASN A 30 0.40 14.12 -11.17
CA ASN A 30 1.78 14.50 -11.38
C ASN A 30 1.91 15.73 -12.29
N SER A 31 2.42 16.83 -11.74
CA SER A 31 2.75 18.03 -12.52
C SER A 31 4.27 18.25 -12.66
N VAL A 32 5.08 17.27 -12.27
CA VAL A 32 6.54 17.32 -12.41
C VAL A 32 6.92 17.23 -13.88
N ARG A 33 7.61 18.25 -14.38
CA ARG A 33 8.06 18.27 -15.78
C ARG A 33 9.08 17.19 -16.09
N ASP A 34 9.09 16.74 -17.35
CA ASP A 34 10.00 15.70 -17.85
C ASP A 34 11.50 16.00 -17.65
N ASP A 35 11.87 17.26 -17.43
CA ASP A 35 13.24 17.71 -17.18
C ASP A 35 13.53 18.05 -15.70
N ARG A 36 12.62 17.70 -14.78
CA ARG A 36 12.68 18.06 -13.37
C ARG A 36 12.65 16.84 -12.46
N TRP A 37 13.14 17.04 -11.26
CA TRP A 37 12.99 16.07 -10.17
C TRP A 37 11.89 16.52 -9.22
N LEU A 38 11.17 15.59 -8.62
CA LEU A 38 10.23 15.88 -7.54
C LEU A 38 10.96 16.61 -6.40
N GLY A 39 10.38 17.72 -5.93
CA GLY A 39 10.94 18.55 -4.87
C GLY A 39 12.23 19.31 -5.24
N CYS A 40 12.69 19.21 -6.47
CA CYS A 40 13.94 19.80 -6.93
C CYS A 40 13.81 20.53 -8.26
N GLY A 41 14.40 21.69 -8.37
CA GLY A 41 14.46 22.47 -9.59
C GLY A 41 15.26 21.83 -10.73
N GLU A 42 15.67 22.64 -11.71
CA GLU A 42 16.35 22.22 -12.96
C GLU A 42 17.60 21.40 -12.72
N GLY A 43 17.78 20.33 -13.50
CA GLY A 43 19.05 19.65 -13.53
C GLY A 43 19.08 18.36 -14.32
N ALA A 44 20.17 18.15 -15.06
CA ALA A 44 20.53 16.86 -15.61
C ALA A 44 20.74 15.83 -14.47
N ALA A 45 20.65 14.54 -14.80
CA ALA A 45 20.89 13.46 -13.84
C ALA A 45 22.13 13.74 -12.96
N GLY A 46 21.94 13.84 -11.65
CA GLY A 46 23.01 14.14 -10.69
C GLY A 46 23.14 15.61 -10.24
N ALA A 47 22.29 16.50 -10.72
CA ALA A 47 22.30 17.89 -10.21
C ALA A 47 21.81 17.95 -8.76
N THR A 48 22.48 18.72 -7.94
CA THR A 48 22.04 19.09 -6.60
C THR A 48 20.82 20.00 -6.68
N CYS A 49 19.86 19.82 -5.77
CA CYS A 49 18.75 20.75 -5.61
C CYS A 49 19.26 22.18 -5.43
N ILE A 50 18.74 23.13 -6.22
CA ILE A 50 19.33 24.47 -6.36
C ILE A 50 18.69 25.48 -5.40
N ARG A 51 17.51 25.20 -4.85
CA ARG A 51 16.82 26.12 -3.93
C ARG A 51 17.13 25.82 -2.46
N ALA A 52 17.36 26.88 -1.69
CA ALA A 52 17.47 26.77 -0.24
C ALA A 52 16.13 26.26 0.35
N GLY A 53 16.17 25.13 1.03
CA GLY A 53 14.99 24.46 1.61
C GLY A 53 14.48 23.27 0.81
N GLU A 54 14.98 23.03 -0.39
CA GLU A 54 14.69 21.81 -1.16
C GLU A 54 15.59 20.67 -0.70
N SER A 55 15.03 19.48 -0.59
CA SER A 55 15.76 18.27 -0.20
C SER A 55 16.04 17.41 -1.41
N SER A 56 17.28 16.95 -1.54
CA SER A 56 17.64 15.92 -2.51
C SER A 56 17.03 14.55 -2.16
N SER A 57 16.32 14.46 -1.03
CA SER A 57 15.67 13.25 -0.54
C SER A 57 14.19 13.16 -0.92
N ASP A 58 13.61 14.20 -1.55
CA ASP A 58 12.21 14.16 -1.97
C ASP A 58 12.06 13.13 -3.11
N THR A 59 11.20 12.16 -2.89
CA THR A 59 11.03 11.01 -3.75
C THR A 59 9.56 10.60 -3.78
N ASP A 60 9.16 9.94 -4.88
CA ASP A 60 7.92 9.17 -4.92
C ASP A 60 8.10 7.85 -4.16
N THR A 61 7.08 7.42 -3.42
CA THR A 61 7.15 6.19 -2.63
C THR A 61 7.32 4.94 -3.49
N PHE A 62 6.71 4.92 -4.66
CA PHE A 62 6.79 3.80 -5.61
C PHE A 62 7.95 3.96 -6.60
N ARG A 63 8.06 5.15 -7.22
CA ARG A 63 9.01 5.41 -8.33
C ARG A 63 10.40 5.78 -7.84
N GLY A 64 10.52 6.13 -6.56
CA GLY A 64 11.75 6.66 -6.01
C GLY A 64 12.10 8.02 -6.62
N ARG A 65 13.38 8.27 -6.81
CA ARG A 65 13.87 9.52 -7.40
C ARG A 65 14.02 9.36 -8.91
N THR A 66 13.02 9.80 -9.66
CA THR A 66 12.97 9.68 -11.12
C THR A 66 12.68 11.04 -11.75
N ILE A 67 13.36 11.38 -12.86
CA ILE A 67 13.06 12.59 -13.65
C ILE A 67 11.64 12.50 -14.18
N GLY A 68 10.89 13.60 -14.11
CA GLY A 68 9.50 13.66 -14.50
C GLY A 68 8.56 12.86 -13.61
N ASN A 69 9.06 12.32 -12.49
CA ASN A 69 8.28 11.51 -11.55
C ASN A 69 7.41 10.45 -12.24
N GLY A 70 7.95 9.80 -13.29
CA GLY A 70 7.30 8.74 -14.05
C GLY A 70 6.33 9.20 -15.13
N GLY A 71 6.37 10.46 -15.57
CA GLY A 71 5.54 11.01 -16.64
C GLY A 71 4.15 11.45 -16.15
N ASP A 72 3.24 11.70 -17.10
CA ASP A 72 1.89 12.16 -16.75
C ASP A 72 1.04 11.03 -16.18
N TRP A 73 0.47 11.25 -15.01
CA TRP A 73 -0.46 10.33 -14.36
C TRP A 73 -1.40 11.07 -13.42
N ILE A 74 -2.57 10.50 -13.22
CA ILE A 74 -3.59 10.95 -12.27
C ILE A 74 -4.05 9.77 -11.43
N GLU A 75 -4.35 10.01 -10.17
CA GLU A 75 -4.78 9.03 -9.20
C GLU A 75 -6.16 9.37 -8.65
N PHE A 76 -7.00 8.35 -8.57
CA PHE A 76 -8.33 8.43 -7.97
C PHE A 76 -8.45 7.48 -6.78
N VAL A 77 -9.30 7.86 -5.82
CA VAL A 77 -9.79 6.97 -4.77
C VAL A 77 -11.28 6.75 -5.00
N VAL A 78 -11.71 5.50 -4.94
CA VAL A 78 -13.13 5.12 -4.90
C VAL A 78 -13.67 5.42 -3.50
N ALA A 79 -14.62 6.35 -3.40
CA ALA A 79 -15.14 6.83 -2.12
C ALA A 79 -16.48 6.19 -1.72
N VAL A 80 -17.14 5.49 -2.63
CA VAL A 80 -18.41 4.80 -2.39
C VAL A 80 -18.26 3.34 -2.81
N ASP A 81 -18.71 2.42 -1.95
CA ASP A 81 -18.64 0.99 -2.25
C ASP A 81 -19.59 0.60 -3.40
N HIS A 82 -19.20 -0.40 -4.19
CA HIS A 82 -19.93 -0.85 -5.38
C HIS A 82 -20.10 0.24 -6.46
N ALA A 83 -19.09 1.11 -6.63
CA ALA A 83 -19.15 2.17 -7.64
C ALA A 83 -19.08 1.60 -9.06
N ASP A 84 -20.00 2.03 -9.92
CA ASP A 84 -20.01 1.74 -11.35
C ASP A 84 -19.56 2.96 -12.14
N ILE A 85 -18.37 2.92 -12.70
CA ILE A 85 -17.79 4.02 -13.48
C ILE A 85 -17.72 3.73 -14.97
N ARG A 86 -18.42 2.71 -15.45
CA ARG A 86 -18.47 2.40 -16.89
C ARG A 86 -19.04 3.57 -17.69
N GLY A 87 -18.35 3.94 -18.75
CA GLY A 87 -18.73 5.08 -19.60
C GLY A 87 -18.46 6.46 -18.99
N TRP A 88 -17.88 6.53 -17.80
CA TRP A 88 -17.47 7.82 -17.24
C TRP A 88 -16.32 8.41 -18.03
N LYS A 89 -16.24 9.74 -18.03
CA LYS A 89 -15.27 10.51 -18.80
C LYS A 89 -14.43 11.38 -17.90
N VAL A 90 -13.13 11.32 -18.07
CA VAL A 90 -12.19 12.28 -17.47
C VAL A 90 -11.76 13.23 -18.58
N GLN A 91 -12.12 14.48 -18.46
CA GLN A 91 -11.80 15.53 -19.41
C GLN A 91 -10.76 16.46 -18.81
N TRP A 92 -9.75 16.82 -19.58
CA TRP A 92 -8.69 17.70 -19.14
C TRP A 92 -8.32 18.73 -20.22
N VAL A 93 -7.81 19.88 -19.77
CA VAL A 93 -7.29 20.94 -20.62
C VAL A 93 -6.11 21.62 -19.96
N SER A 94 -5.07 21.91 -20.73
CA SER A 94 -3.95 22.75 -20.29
C SER A 94 -4.11 24.11 -20.95
N THR A 95 -4.25 25.17 -20.14
CA THR A 95 -4.39 26.53 -20.65
C THR A 95 -3.04 27.21 -20.74
N ALA A 96 -2.84 28.06 -21.77
CA ALA A 96 -1.60 28.83 -21.86
C ALA A 96 -1.46 29.78 -20.64
N PRO A 97 -0.24 30.03 -20.15
CA PRO A 97 0.01 30.93 -18.99
C PRO A 97 -0.56 32.34 -19.15
N SER A 98 -0.83 32.77 -20.38
CA SER A 98 -1.42 34.07 -20.71
C SER A 98 -2.95 34.07 -20.82
N SER A 99 -3.60 32.91 -20.73
CA SER A 99 -5.07 32.85 -20.83
C SER A 99 -5.69 33.32 -19.50
N THR A 100 -6.46 34.42 -19.59
CA THR A 100 -7.12 35.04 -18.44
C THR A 100 -8.53 34.53 -18.27
N GLY A 101 -8.74 33.25 -18.12
CA GLY A 101 -10.09 32.72 -17.92
C GLY A 101 -10.15 31.24 -17.62
N LEU A 102 -11.17 30.86 -16.87
CA LEU A 102 -11.56 29.47 -16.70
C LEU A 102 -11.87 28.86 -18.05
N PRO A 103 -11.54 27.59 -18.31
CA PRO A 103 -12.02 26.88 -19.46
C PRO A 103 -13.55 27.01 -19.53
N VAL A 104 -14.07 27.42 -20.68
CA VAL A 104 -15.53 27.55 -20.84
C VAL A 104 -16.10 26.15 -20.98
N THR A 105 -16.85 25.72 -19.99
CA THR A 105 -17.62 24.49 -20.09
C THR A 105 -18.88 24.76 -20.91
N ASN A 106 -19.04 24.12 -22.03
CA ASN A 106 -20.25 24.17 -22.84
C ASN A 106 -21.29 23.14 -22.33
N GLY A 107 -21.55 23.14 -21.04
CA GLY A 107 -22.55 22.28 -20.41
C GLY A 107 -22.23 20.79 -20.34
N THR A 108 -21.34 20.24 -21.17
CA THR A 108 -20.99 18.82 -21.20
C THR A 108 -19.58 18.51 -21.70
N ALA A 109 -18.80 19.52 -22.11
CA ALA A 109 -17.43 19.27 -22.62
C ALA A 109 -16.50 20.41 -22.23
N LEU A 110 -15.30 20.05 -21.74
CA LEU A 110 -14.19 20.96 -21.45
C LEU A 110 -13.56 21.59 -22.70
N TRP A 111 -14.06 21.30 -23.88
CA TRP A 111 -13.44 21.70 -25.12
C TRP A 111 -13.42 23.21 -25.29
N TYR A 112 -12.25 23.77 -25.47
CA TYR A 112 -12.07 25.18 -25.82
C TYR A 112 -12.56 25.41 -27.23
N PRO A 113 -13.41 26.43 -27.49
CA PRO A 113 -14.08 26.61 -28.78
C PRO A 113 -13.15 26.80 -29.95
N ASP A 114 -11.93 27.30 -29.74
CA ASP A 114 -10.97 27.64 -30.80
C ASP A 114 -9.95 26.52 -31.12
N GLY A 115 -9.96 25.42 -30.33
CA GLY A 115 -9.07 24.28 -30.57
C GLY A 115 -7.58 24.56 -30.40
N ASN A 116 -7.21 25.69 -29.81
CA ASN A 116 -5.83 26.15 -29.71
C ASN A 116 -5.10 25.72 -28.42
N LEU A 117 -5.72 24.93 -27.54
CA LEU A 117 -5.12 24.46 -26.31
C LEU A 117 -5.03 22.94 -26.28
N PRO A 118 -3.98 22.39 -25.67
CA PRO A 118 -3.90 20.98 -25.38
C PRO A 118 -5.08 20.55 -24.53
N GLN A 119 -5.87 19.62 -25.02
CA GLN A 119 -7.01 19.09 -24.29
C GLN A 119 -7.28 17.65 -24.73
N GLY A 120 -7.86 16.88 -23.83
CA GLY A 120 -8.19 15.50 -24.08
C GLY A 120 -9.28 14.97 -23.17
N GLU A 121 -9.71 13.78 -23.51
CA GLU A 121 -10.70 13.01 -22.78
C GLU A 121 -10.28 11.55 -22.79
N PHE A 122 -10.43 10.87 -21.67
CA PHE A 122 -10.47 9.41 -21.68
C PHE A 122 -11.74 8.92 -21.03
N THR A 123 -12.27 7.81 -21.56
CA THR A 123 -13.53 7.21 -21.14
C THR A 123 -13.25 5.81 -20.62
N PHE A 124 -13.73 5.51 -19.43
CA PHE A 124 -13.74 4.14 -18.91
C PHE A 124 -14.66 3.26 -19.76
N SER A 125 -14.17 2.12 -20.21
CA SER A 125 -14.90 1.23 -21.10
C SER A 125 -16.09 0.56 -20.42
N GLN A 126 -16.80 -0.31 -21.14
CA GLN A 126 -17.85 -1.15 -20.57
C GLN A 126 -17.31 -2.46 -19.94
N ASP A 127 -16.00 -2.55 -19.70
CA ASP A 127 -15.39 -3.72 -19.04
C ASP A 127 -16.00 -3.92 -17.65
N ALA A 128 -16.22 -5.18 -17.29
CA ALA A 128 -16.86 -5.55 -16.03
C ALA A 128 -16.08 -5.08 -14.79
N ARG A 129 -14.77 -4.85 -14.89
CA ARG A 129 -13.94 -4.33 -13.81
C ARG A 129 -14.38 -2.96 -13.32
N TRP A 130 -15.01 -2.17 -14.19
CA TRP A 130 -15.51 -0.83 -13.86
C TRP A 130 -16.91 -0.82 -13.25
N SER A 131 -17.58 -1.99 -13.16
CA SER A 131 -18.98 -2.08 -12.74
C SER A 131 -19.20 -2.22 -11.23
N ASP A 132 -18.16 -2.59 -10.49
CA ASP A 132 -18.29 -2.93 -9.07
C ASP A 132 -16.97 -2.64 -8.31
N LEU A 133 -16.59 -1.37 -8.30
CA LEU A 133 -15.39 -0.93 -7.60
C LEU A 133 -15.65 -0.79 -6.11
N ARG A 134 -14.70 -1.27 -5.31
CA ARG A 134 -14.80 -1.27 -3.86
C ARG A 134 -14.27 0.04 -3.26
N ALA A 135 -14.95 0.54 -2.21
CA ALA A 135 -14.52 1.76 -1.52
C ALA A 135 -13.11 1.61 -0.95
N GLY A 136 -12.29 2.65 -1.10
CA GLY A 136 -10.88 2.65 -0.69
C GLY A 136 -9.91 2.08 -1.73
N THR A 137 -10.40 1.66 -2.91
CA THR A 137 -9.55 1.31 -4.06
C THR A 137 -8.87 2.56 -4.59
N ILE A 138 -7.57 2.47 -4.83
CA ILE A 138 -6.77 3.49 -5.51
C ILE A 138 -6.62 3.08 -6.97
N ILE A 139 -6.92 3.99 -7.89
CA ILE A 139 -6.82 3.77 -9.34
C ILE A 139 -5.88 4.82 -9.91
N THR A 140 -4.73 4.39 -10.42
CA THR A 140 -3.81 5.27 -11.15
C THR A 140 -4.01 5.11 -12.64
N ILE A 141 -4.07 6.23 -13.36
CA ILE A 141 -4.12 6.28 -14.82
C ILE A 141 -2.80 6.85 -15.30
N THR A 142 -2.04 6.07 -16.06
CA THR A 142 -0.71 6.43 -16.55
C THR A 142 -0.69 6.57 -18.06
N ARG A 143 0.13 7.51 -18.56
CA ARG A 143 0.25 7.81 -19.99
C ARG A 143 1.07 6.79 -20.75
N ASP A 144 2.26 6.49 -20.27
CA ASP A 144 3.28 5.75 -20.98
C ASP A 144 3.53 4.38 -20.33
N GLY A 145 3.88 3.39 -21.17
CA GLY A 145 4.32 2.07 -20.69
C GLY A 145 5.74 2.06 -20.15
N THR A 146 6.18 0.90 -19.64
CA THR A 146 7.52 0.70 -19.03
C THR A 146 8.68 1.15 -19.90
N ALA A 147 8.57 1.04 -21.25
CA ALA A 147 9.60 1.49 -22.19
C ALA A 147 9.85 3.01 -22.16
N ALA A 148 8.88 3.80 -21.73
CA ALA A 148 8.97 5.25 -21.62
C ALA A 148 9.09 5.73 -20.15
N GLY A 149 9.39 4.83 -19.21
CA GLY A 149 9.49 5.15 -17.79
C GLY A 149 8.15 5.15 -17.05
N GLY A 150 7.03 4.86 -17.74
CA GLY A 150 5.71 4.66 -17.16
C GLY A 150 5.52 3.25 -16.59
N LEU A 151 4.27 2.86 -16.41
CA LEU A 151 3.87 1.54 -15.96
C LEU A 151 2.93 0.89 -16.95
N ASP A 152 3.06 -0.41 -17.10
CA ASP A 152 2.05 -1.21 -17.78
C ASP A 152 0.79 -1.35 -16.89
N THR A 153 -0.31 -1.74 -17.52
CA THR A 153 -1.54 -2.02 -16.79
C THR A 153 -1.33 -3.17 -15.82
N ASP A 154 -1.67 -2.91 -14.56
CA ASP A 154 -1.75 -3.88 -13.48
C ASP A 154 -3.14 -3.79 -12.85
N LEU A 155 -3.87 -4.86 -12.92
CA LEU A 155 -5.25 -4.97 -12.41
C LEU A 155 -5.32 -5.96 -11.25
N SER A 156 -4.19 -6.31 -10.66
CA SER A 156 -4.18 -7.05 -9.40
C SER A 156 -4.96 -6.26 -8.36
N PHE A 157 -5.82 -6.96 -7.64
CA PHE A 157 -6.65 -6.36 -6.61
C PHE A 157 -7.02 -7.45 -5.60
N GLU A 158 -6.35 -7.43 -4.47
CA GLU A 158 -6.53 -8.44 -3.41
C GLU A 158 -6.68 -7.74 -2.05
N PRO A 159 -7.83 -7.09 -1.78
CA PRO A 159 -8.02 -6.24 -0.61
C PRO A 159 -7.79 -6.99 0.70
N CYS A 160 -8.13 -8.27 0.77
CA CYS A 160 -7.87 -9.09 1.95
C CYS A 160 -6.38 -9.32 2.22
N LEU A 161 -5.54 -9.16 1.21
CA LEU A 161 -4.09 -9.25 1.32
C LEU A 161 -3.41 -7.87 1.35
N GLY A 162 -4.21 -6.79 1.43
CA GLY A 162 -3.70 -5.42 1.50
C GLY A 162 -3.46 -4.75 0.14
N ASP A 163 -3.73 -5.44 -0.97
CA ASP A 163 -3.63 -4.85 -2.31
C ASP A 163 -4.92 -4.12 -2.67
N TRP A 164 -4.85 -2.79 -2.61
CA TRP A 164 -5.94 -1.86 -2.88
C TRP A 164 -5.67 -0.96 -4.09
N TRP A 165 -4.70 -1.32 -4.90
CA TRP A 165 -4.26 -0.47 -5.99
C TRP A 165 -4.38 -1.16 -7.34
N MET A 166 -4.85 -0.42 -8.33
CA MET A 166 -4.85 -0.81 -9.74
C MET A 166 -4.19 0.30 -10.57
N ASN A 167 -3.34 -0.09 -11.53
CA ASN A 167 -2.78 0.82 -12.52
C ASN A 167 -3.34 0.54 -13.90
N VAL A 168 -3.81 1.58 -14.57
CA VAL A 168 -4.28 1.48 -15.95
C VAL A 168 -3.44 2.39 -16.85
N ASN A 169 -2.73 1.78 -17.77
CA ASN A 169 -2.07 2.51 -18.83
C ASN A 169 -3.07 2.90 -19.91
N LEU A 170 -3.08 4.15 -20.34
CA LEU A 170 -3.99 4.66 -21.37
C LEU A 170 -3.82 3.99 -22.74
N SER A 171 -2.79 3.19 -22.94
CA SER A 171 -2.66 2.34 -24.14
C SER A 171 -3.55 1.09 -24.09
N SER A 172 -4.10 0.72 -22.93
CA SER A 172 -4.99 -0.42 -22.73
C SER A 172 -6.39 -0.15 -23.26
N SER A 173 -6.57 -0.24 -24.58
CA SER A 173 -7.81 0.13 -25.28
C SER A 173 -9.05 -0.70 -24.91
N SER A 174 -8.86 -1.85 -24.24
CA SER A 174 -9.97 -2.63 -23.69
C SER A 174 -10.56 -2.02 -22.42
N LEU A 175 -9.77 -1.24 -21.68
CA LEU A 175 -10.15 -0.66 -20.39
C LEU A 175 -10.54 0.81 -20.51
N VAL A 176 -9.83 1.55 -21.35
CA VAL A 176 -10.04 2.98 -21.55
C VAL A 176 -9.94 3.34 -23.03
N SER A 177 -10.76 4.30 -23.46
CA SER A 177 -10.60 4.93 -24.77
C SER A 177 -10.21 6.39 -24.55
N ALA A 178 -9.21 6.88 -25.27
CA ALA A 178 -8.75 8.25 -25.12
C ALA A 178 -8.79 9.01 -26.44
N GLN A 179 -9.19 10.27 -26.36
CA GLN A 179 -9.24 11.22 -27.47
C GLN A 179 -8.51 12.50 -27.07
N TRP A 180 -7.83 13.12 -28.03
CA TRP A 180 -7.11 14.38 -27.83
C TRP A 180 -7.00 15.16 -29.15
N ASN A 181 -6.75 16.47 -29.05
CA ASN A 181 -6.71 17.36 -30.21
C ASN A 181 -5.30 17.83 -30.59
N PHE A 182 -4.24 17.13 -30.22
CA PHE A 182 -2.86 17.58 -30.41
C PHE A 182 -2.37 17.72 -31.85
N ALA A 183 -3.09 17.22 -32.84
CA ALA A 183 -2.65 17.21 -34.22
C ALA A 183 -2.34 18.62 -34.81
N SER A 184 -2.67 19.69 -34.07
CA SER A 184 -2.57 21.08 -34.52
C SER A 184 -1.52 21.94 -33.80
N PHE A 185 -0.71 21.37 -32.88
CA PHE A 185 0.20 22.16 -32.06
C PHE A 185 1.69 22.02 -32.42
N PRO A 186 2.21 22.87 -33.33
CA PRO A 186 3.64 22.88 -33.68
C PRO A 186 4.57 23.25 -32.51
N ALA A 187 4.02 23.89 -31.47
CA ALA A 187 4.77 24.33 -30.31
C ALA A 187 5.15 23.17 -29.35
N PHE A 188 4.56 21.98 -29.51
CA PHE A 188 4.79 20.82 -28.67
C PHE A 188 5.11 19.57 -29.51
N PRO A 189 6.22 19.57 -30.28
CA PRO A 189 6.53 18.47 -31.20
C PRO A 189 6.75 17.11 -30.53
N ASN A 190 7.07 17.11 -29.23
CA ASN A 190 7.30 15.89 -28.47
C ASN A 190 6.01 15.24 -27.91
N LEU A 191 4.88 15.96 -27.98
CA LEU A 191 3.56 15.44 -27.58
C LEU A 191 2.89 14.62 -28.71
N MET A 192 3.47 14.63 -29.91
CA MET A 192 2.88 14.07 -31.12
C MET A 192 2.86 12.54 -31.21
N ASN A 193 3.55 11.82 -30.32
CA ASN A 193 3.75 10.38 -30.44
C ASN A 193 2.82 9.54 -29.57
N GLY A 194 1.52 9.86 -29.52
CA GLY A 194 0.53 8.99 -28.92
C GLY A 194 0.19 9.30 -27.44
N ASN A 195 0.61 10.43 -26.95
CA ASN A 195 0.31 10.88 -25.58
C ASN A 195 -1.18 11.17 -25.43
N LYS A 196 -1.85 10.41 -24.59
CA LYS A 196 -3.29 10.47 -24.36
C LYS A 196 -3.68 11.26 -23.11
N LEU A 197 -2.70 11.70 -22.35
CA LEU A 197 -2.82 12.55 -21.17
C LEU A 197 -1.64 13.51 -21.17
N TYR A 198 -1.89 14.78 -20.88
CA TYR A 198 -0.86 15.79 -20.68
C TYR A 198 -1.24 16.63 -19.47
N ILE A 199 -0.39 16.62 -18.45
CA ILE A 199 -0.54 17.38 -17.23
C ILE A 199 0.53 18.46 -17.19
N ASP A 200 0.10 19.73 -17.10
CA ASP A 200 1.00 20.86 -16.98
C ASP A 200 1.05 21.31 -15.51
N HIS A 201 2.17 21.86 -15.10
CA HIS A 201 2.37 22.47 -13.79
C HIS A 201 1.74 23.86 -13.66
N GLN A 202 1.22 24.40 -14.74
CA GLN A 202 0.55 25.72 -14.77
C GLN A 202 -0.71 25.64 -15.62
N ASN A 203 -1.83 26.05 -15.05
CA ASN A 203 -3.10 26.16 -15.77
C ASN A 203 -3.64 24.83 -16.31
N TRP A 204 -3.48 23.74 -15.58
CA TRP A 204 -4.10 22.46 -15.90
C TRP A 204 -5.44 22.28 -15.15
N TRP A 205 -6.45 21.81 -15.89
CA TRP A 205 -7.81 21.65 -15.41
C TRP A 205 -8.34 20.28 -15.74
N VAL A 206 -9.16 19.75 -14.84
CA VAL A 206 -9.78 18.44 -14.99
C VAL A 206 -11.21 18.45 -14.45
N GLN A 207 -12.08 17.69 -15.09
CA GLN A 207 -13.40 17.33 -14.57
C GLN A 207 -13.70 15.87 -14.87
N VAL A 208 -14.62 15.28 -14.09
CA VAL A 208 -15.09 13.92 -14.33
C VAL A 208 -16.60 13.95 -14.52
N LEU A 209 -17.06 13.37 -15.62
CA LEU A 209 -18.47 13.25 -15.97
C LEU A 209 -18.91 11.80 -15.86
N ARG A 210 -20.11 11.59 -15.33
CA ARG A 210 -20.76 10.28 -15.36
C ARG A 210 -21.18 9.92 -16.78
N ALA A 211 -21.58 8.67 -17.01
CA ALA A 211 -22.02 8.19 -18.30
C ALA A 211 -23.24 8.96 -18.87
N ASP A 212 -24.07 9.52 -18.00
CA ASP A 212 -25.22 10.36 -18.39
C ASP A 212 -24.85 11.83 -18.66
N GLY A 213 -23.58 12.18 -18.49
CA GLY A 213 -23.06 13.53 -18.67
C GLY A 213 -23.17 14.43 -17.45
N SER A 214 -23.72 13.95 -16.34
CA SER A 214 -23.71 14.71 -15.07
C SER A 214 -22.30 14.77 -14.47
N GLU A 215 -22.02 15.84 -13.74
CA GLU A 215 -20.73 16.01 -13.07
C GLU A 215 -20.59 15.04 -11.88
N ALA A 216 -19.55 14.20 -11.91
CA ALA A 216 -19.10 13.42 -10.77
C ALA A 216 -18.06 14.21 -9.95
N ILE A 217 -17.08 14.81 -10.66
CA ILE A 217 -16.12 15.75 -10.07
C ILE A 217 -16.23 17.04 -10.88
N PRO A 218 -16.66 18.15 -10.26
CA PRO A 218 -16.73 19.44 -10.93
C PRO A 218 -15.36 19.89 -11.40
N LEU A 219 -15.35 20.86 -12.32
CA LEU A 219 -14.11 21.42 -12.83
C LEU A 219 -13.21 21.92 -11.71
N MET A 220 -12.03 21.35 -11.60
CA MET A 220 -10.99 21.77 -10.67
C MET A 220 -9.65 21.85 -11.40
N GLY A 221 -8.72 22.63 -10.84
CA GLY A 221 -7.40 22.76 -11.43
C GLY A 221 -6.67 23.99 -10.99
N GLU A 222 -5.54 24.21 -11.59
CA GLU A 222 -4.62 25.29 -11.32
C GLU A 222 -4.72 26.41 -12.36
N GLY A 223 -4.40 27.61 -11.94
CA GLY A 223 -4.37 28.81 -12.79
C GLY A 223 -5.25 29.94 -12.28
N THR A 224 -5.45 30.98 -13.09
CA THR A 224 -6.26 32.14 -12.73
C THR A 224 -7.70 31.74 -12.46
N GLY A 225 -8.11 31.84 -11.17
CA GLY A 225 -9.41 31.42 -10.70
C GLY A 225 -9.53 29.92 -10.40
N GLY A 226 -8.41 29.20 -10.40
CA GLY A 226 -8.36 27.78 -10.05
C GLY A 226 -8.63 27.50 -8.58
N THR A 227 -9.03 26.29 -8.30
CA THR A 227 -9.24 25.76 -6.94
C THR A 227 -7.93 25.35 -6.29
N LEU A 228 -6.91 25.04 -7.10
CA LEU A 228 -5.55 24.74 -6.68
C LEU A 228 -4.65 25.93 -6.98
N CYS A 229 -3.82 26.32 -6.04
CA CYS A 229 -2.89 27.45 -6.23
C CYS A 229 -1.46 26.93 -6.37
N CYS A 230 -0.81 27.46 -7.40
CA CYS A 230 0.64 27.63 -7.42
C CYS A 230 1.47 26.34 -7.45
N VAL A 231 0.97 25.28 -8.10
CA VAL A 231 1.71 24.03 -8.28
C VAL A 231 2.95 24.29 -9.11
N GLY A 232 4.11 24.00 -8.56
CA GLY A 232 5.39 24.16 -9.23
C GLY A 232 5.70 23.01 -10.18
N SER A 233 6.65 23.26 -11.10
CA SER A 233 7.08 22.26 -12.08
C SER A 233 7.84 21.06 -11.49
N TYR A 234 7.94 20.96 -10.20
CA TYR A 234 8.61 19.92 -9.42
C TYR A 234 7.75 19.42 -8.26
N GLU A 235 6.45 19.67 -8.29
CA GLU A 235 5.50 19.38 -7.24
C GLU A 235 4.36 18.49 -7.76
N VAL A 236 3.65 17.89 -6.82
CA VAL A 236 2.52 17.02 -7.06
C VAL A 236 1.34 17.54 -6.26
N PRO A 237 0.23 17.95 -6.88
CA PRO A 237 -0.99 18.25 -6.17
C PRO A 237 -1.57 16.98 -5.54
N ALA A 238 -1.78 17.01 -4.24
CA ALA A 238 -2.27 15.88 -3.46
C ALA A 238 -3.36 16.31 -2.48
N LEU A 239 -4.33 15.43 -2.27
CA LEU A 239 -5.34 15.57 -1.23
C LEU A 239 -4.68 15.33 0.14
N ARG A 240 -4.75 16.33 1.04
CA ARG A 240 -4.15 16.27 2.39
C ARG A 240 -5.20 16.06 3.49
N GLU A 241 -6.16 15.24 3.19
CA GLU A 241 -7.18 14.78 4.16
C GLU A 241 -7.66 13.38 3.78
N ASP A 242 -8.35 12.71 4.69
CA ASP A 242 -8.88 11.38 4.44
C ASP A 242 -9.98 11.45 3.37
N PRO A 243 -9.94 10.59 2.34
CA PRO A 243 -10.94 10.60 1.29
C PRO A 243 -12.29 10.16 1.84
N THR A 244 -13.32 10.89 1.45
CA THR A 244 -14.71 10.61 1.79
C THR A 244 -15.62 10.94 0.61
N PRO A 245 -16.87 10.44 0.56
CA PRO A 245 -17.83 10.82 -0.46
C PRO A 245 -18.20 12.32 -0.49
N ASN A 246 -17.74 13.09 0.50
CA ASN A 246 -18.00 14.53 0.62
C ASN A 246 -16.84 15.41 0.12
N ILE A 247 -15.74 14.80 -0.36
CA ILE A 247 -14.63 15.54 -0.95
C ILE A 247 -15.11 16.30 -2.19
N ASN A 248 -14.70 17.54 -2.31
CA ASN A 248 -15.03 18.41 -3.43
C ASN A 248 -13.83 19.28 -3.81
N THR A 249 -13.98 20.13 -4.80
CA THR A 249 -12.91 21.01 -5.32
C THR A 249 -12.37 22.03 -4.31
N PHE A 250 -13.03 22.22 -3.17
CA PHE A 250 -12.60 23.11 -2.08
C PHE A 250 -12.01 22.33 -0.91
N SER A 251 -11.89 21.02 -1.00
CA SER A 251 -11.22 20.18 -0.01
C SER A 251 -9.73 20.51 0.05
N ASN A 252 -9.03 19.96 1.04
CA ASN A 252 -7.65 20.33 1.34
C ASN A 252 -6.66 19.72 0.33
N TYR A 253 -6.65 20.24 -0.88
CA TYR A 253 -5.61 19.97 -1.86
C TYR A 253 -4.44 20.94 -1.68
N SER A 254 -3.25 20.42 -1.80
CA SER A 254 -2.02 21.23 -1.72
C SER A 254 -0.91 20.60 -2.54
N ASP A 255 -0.06 21.44 -3.06
CA ASP A 255 1.20 21.07 -3.69
C ASP A 255 2.11 20.35 -2.69
N ALA A 256 2.71 19.26 -3.13
CA ALA A 256 3.58 18.42 -2.34
C ALA A 256 4.93 18.22 -3.04
N ASN A 257 5.98 18.24 -2.23
CA ASN A 257 7.32 17.84 -2.66
C ASN A 257 7.57 16.33 -2.47
N SER A 258 6.51 15.60 -2.12
CA SER A 258 6.49 14.14 -2.01
C SER A 258 5.29 13.60 -2.78
N SER A 259 5.43 12.42 -3.32
CA SER A 259 4.40 11.71 -4.06
C SER A 259 4.23 10.31 -3.47
N SER A 260 3.01 9.84 -3.48
CA SER A 260 2.61 8.53 -2.94
C SER A 260 1.87 7.68 -3.97
N PHE A 261 2.33 7.72 -5.21
CA PHE A 261 1.74 7.00 -6.34
C PHE A 261 1.33 5.57 -5.99
N GLY A 262 0.06 5.26 -6.17
CA GLY A 262 -0.52 3.95 -5.85
C GLY A 262 -0.77 3.69 -4.36
N ALA A 263 -0.58 4.69 -3.51
CA ALA A 263 -0.68 4.55 -2.06
C ALA A 263 -1.36 5.77 -1.41
N PRO A 264 -1.91 5.65 -0.18
CA PRO A 264 -2.48 6.80 0.53
C PRO A 264 -1.47 7.92 0.71
N ASN A 265 -1.90 9.17 0.51
CA ASN A 265 -1.04 10.35 0.55
C ASN A 265 -0.37 10.57 1.91
N THR A 266 0.84 11.09 1.88
CA THR A 266 1.57 11.50 3.08
C THR A 266 2.01 12.96 2.95
N TRP A 267 1.97 13.71 4.06
CA TRP A 267 2.41 15.09 4.09
C TRP A 267 2.99 15.47 5.45
N LYS A 268 3.76 16.54 5.47
CA LYS A 268 4.24 17.13 6.72
C LYS A 268 3.22 18.17 7.21
N ASP A 269 2.69 17.96 8.39
CA ASP A 269 1.80 18.91 9.04
C ASP A 269 2.57 20.20 9.37
N THR A 270 2.09 21.33 8.89
CA THR A 270 2.78 22.63 9.05
C THR A 270 2.76 23.18 10.46
N VAL A 271 1.81 22.74 11.30
CA VAL A 271 1.66 23.22 12.68
C VAL A 271 2.51 22.39 13.63
N THR A 272 2.43 21.08 13.51
CA THR A 272 3.11 20.14 14.43
C THR A 272 4.50 19.74 13.93
N GLY A 273 4.78 19.93 12.64
CA GLY A 273 5.96 19.41 11.98
C GLY A 273 5.96 17.89 11.77
N CYS A 274 4.86 17.24 12.15
CA CYS A 274 4.70 15.79 12.08
C CYS A 274 4.38 15.32 10.66
N ARG A 275 4.87 14.14 10.29
CA ARG A 275 4.41 13.45 9.11
C ARG A 275 3.00 12.91 9.39
N LYS A 276 2.05 13.33 8.59
CA LYS A 276 0.68 12.81 8.54
C LYS A 276 0.52 11.89 7.34
N ARG A 277 -0.43 11.01 7.46
CA ARG A 277 -0.83 10.08 6.43
C ARG A 277 -2.33 10.07 6.28
N GLN A 278 -2.78 9.92 5.07
CA GLN A 278 -4.17 9.72 4.72
C GLN A 278 -4.65 8.36 5.23
N SER A 279 -5.75 8.33 5.97
CA SER A 279 -6.41 7.11 6.38
C SER A 279 -7.46 6.71 5.35
N MET A 280 -7.43 5.45 4.95
CA MET A 280 -8.45 4.80 4.13
C MET A 280 -9.42 3.96 4.97
N ASP A 281 -9.24 3.91 6.30
CA ASP A 281 -9.93 2.96 7.17
C ASP A 281 -11.45 3.11 7.13
N ALA A 282 -11.95 4.35 7.09
CA ALA A 282 -13.39 4.61 7.01
C ALA A 282 -14.03 4.04 5.73
N LEU A 283 -13.26 3.96 4.63
CA LEU A 283 -13.71 3.39 3.37
C LEU A 283 -13.51 1.87 3.32
N ARG A 284 -12.36 1.39 3.79
CA ARG A 284 -11.92 0.00 3.65
C ARG A 284 -12.50 -0.94 4.69
N ALA A 285 -12.71 -0.51 5.94
CA ALA A 285 -13.18 -1.38 7.00
C ALA A 285 -14.54 -2.05 6.70
N PRO A 286 -15.57 -1.36 6.17
CA PRO A 286 -16.81 -2.01 5.77
C PRO A 286 -16.63 -3.05 4.66
N VAL A 287 -15.74 -2.78 3.70
CA VAL A 287 -15.44 -3.68 2.59
C VAL A 287 -14.71 -4.94 3.10
N LEU A 288 -13.69 -4.74 3.94
CA LEU A 288 -12.96 -5.85 4.55
C LEU A 288 -13.86 -6.75 5.39
N ALA A 289 -14.80 -6.17 6.14
CA ALA A 289 -15.77 -6.92 6.94
C ALA A 289 -16.71 -7.79 6.08
N GLN A 290 -16.91 -7.44 4.81
CA GLN A 290 -17.74 -8.21 3.88
C GLN A 290 -16.93 -9.27 3.11
N LEU A 291 -15.69 -8.95 2.73
CA LEU A 291 -14.90 -9.77 1.82
C LEU A 291 -13.93 -10.70 2.53
N CYS A 292 -13.49 -10.33 3.72
CA CYS A 292 -12.33 -10.97 4.33
C CYS A 292 -12.67 -11.59 5.68
N SER A 293 -11.93 -12.65 6.03
CA SER A 293 -11.93 -13.11 7.41
C SER A 293 -11.49 -11.96 8.33
N PRO A 294 -12.18 -11.74 9.46
CA PRO A 294 -11.77 -10.73 10.44
C PRO A 294 -10.40 -11.03 11.06
N CYS A 295 -9.95 -12.28 11.01
CA CYS A 295 -8.69 -12.75 11.54
C CYS A 295 -7.69 -13.02 10.42
N ARG A 296 -6.58 -12.28 10.42
CA ARG A 296 -5.41 -12.59 9.61
C ARG A 296 -4.52 -13.58 10.35
N LEU A 297 -3.65 -14.27 9.65
CA LEU A 297 -2.82 -15.31 10.25
C LEU A 297 -1.50 -14.76 10.76
N ILE A 298 -0.84 -13.90 9.98
CA ILE A 298 0.45 -13.29 10.30
C ILE A 298 0.54 -11.87 9.74
N ALA A 299 1.45 -11.08 10.31
CA ALA A 299 1.87 -9.79 9.76
C ALA A 299 3.39 -9.65 9.79
N LEU A 300 3.96 -8.95 8.80
CA LEU A 300 5.34 -8.50 8.86
C LEU A 300 5.45 -7.36 9.88
N ASN A 301 6.35 -7.49 10.86
CA ASN A 301 6.48 -6.53 11.96
C ASN A 301 7.68 -5.58 11.79
N GLU A 302 8.83 -6.10 11.45
CA GLU A 302 10.06 -5.34 11.25
C GLU A 302 10.98 -6.06 10.26
N TYR A 303 11.79 -5.32 9.49
CA TYR A 303 12.90 -5.89 8.77
C TYR A 303 14.10 -4.94 8.67
N ASN A 304 15.28 -5.51 8.60
CA ASN A 304 16.52 -4.77 8.56
C ASN A 304 16.91 -4.37 7.13
N ALA A 305 16.98 -3.06 6.88
CA ALA A 305 17.47 -2.52 5.60
C ALA A 305 18.90 -1.94 5.72
N VAL A 306 19.53 -2.03 6.89
CA VAL A 306 20.86 -1.48 7.14
C VAL A 306 21.92 -2.25 6.36
N LYS A 307 22.64 -1.56 5.50
CA LYS A 307 23.75 -2.17 4.73
C LYS A 307 24.89 -2.62 5.64
N SER A 308 25.58 -3.67 5.20
CA SER A 308 26.66 -4.32 5.97
C SER A 308 27.86 -3.40 6.31
N ASP A 309 28.02 -2.28 5.61
CA ASP A 309 29.04 -1.26 5.83
C ASP A 309 28.54 -0.01 6.56
N ARG A 310 27.31 -0.05 7.08
CA ARG A 310 26.65 1.05 7.77
C ARG A 310 26.19 0.66 9.17
N PHE A 311 26.10 1.67 10.04
CA PHE A 311 25.43 1.55 11.31
C PHE A 311 23.96 1.97 11.20
N LEU A 312 23.11 1.43 12.05
CA LEU A 312 21.75 1.92 12.24
C LEU A 312 21.80 3.43 12.59
N GLY A 313 20.97 4.23 11.91
CA GLY A 313 20.93 5.68 12.08
C GLY A 313 22.10 6.43 11.49
N GLY A 314 22.93 5.79 10.71
CA GLY A 314 23.99 6.41 9.94
C GLY A 314 25.40 6.17 10.44
N GLY A 315 26.32 6.44 9.54
CA GLY A 315 27.75 6.32 9.75
C GLY A 315 28.38 5.06 9.18
N THR A 316 29.66 5.19 8.86
CA THR A 316 30.54 4.07 8.47
C THR A 316 31.53 3.79 9.59
N LEU A 317 32.21 2.63 9.55
CA LEU A 317 33.26 2.31 10.53
C LEU A 317 34.34 3.38 10.65
N ALA A 318 34.71 4.01 9.54
CA ALA A 318 35.70 5.08 9.54
C ALA A 318 35.20 6.37 10.20
N GLN A 319 33.92 6.68 10.09
CA GLN A 319 33.28 7.83 10.72
C GLN A 319 33.04 7.58 12.20
N ASP A 320 32.60 6.39 12.57
CA ASP A 320 32.32 6.02 13.97
C ASP A 320 33.58 6.00 14.85
N ALA A 321 34.73 5.67 14.25
CA ALA A 321 36.03 5.70 14.95
C ALA A 321 36.50 7.11 15.35
N ASN A 322 36.03 8.17 14.66
CA ASN A 322 36.51 9.54 14.87
C ASN A 322 35.47 10.45 15.54
N THR A 323 34.19 10.26 15.24
CA THR A 323 33.08 11.05 15.80
C THR A 323 31.81 10.24 15.56
N PRO A 324 31.29 9.49 16.54
CA PRO A 324 30.09 8.70 16.33
C PRO A 324 28.94 9.60 15.81
N PRO A 325 28.42 9.39 14.60
CA PRO A 325 27.41 10.26 14.02
C PRO A 325 26.02 10.04 14.65
N GLY A 326 25.86 9.07 15.55
CA GLY A 326 24.59 8.78 16.21
C GLY A 326 24.69 7.82 17.38
N THR A 327 23.62 7.78 18.16
CA THR A 327 23.43 6.87 19.30
C THR A 327 22.44 5.75 18.99
N ALA A 328 21.95 5.67 17.75
CA ALA A 328 20.99 4.67 17.33
C ALA A 328 21.58 3.26 17.46
N SER A 329 20.82 2.35 18.06
CA SER A 329 21.24 0.98 18.31
C SER A 329 20.03 0.06 18.33
N ASP A 330 20.25 -1.19 17.98
CA ASP A 330 19.26 -2.26 18.11
C ASP A 330 19.15 -2.71 19.59
N ALA A 331 17.96 -3.12 20.00
CA ALA A 331 17.71 -3.61 21.35
C ALA A 331 18.45 -4.92 21.67
N GLN A 332 18.75 -5.73 20.65
CA GLN A 332 19.42 -7.03 20.76
C GLN A 332 20.92 -6.93 20.42
N PHE A 333 21.23 -6.31 19.27
CA PHE A 333 22.60 -6.28 18.75
C PHE A 333 23.42 -5.10 19.27
N GLY A 334 22.76 -4.10 19.85
CA GLY A 334 23.42 -2.84 20.15
C GLY A 334 23.78 -2.05 18.87
N ARG A 335 24.90 -1.33 18.91
CA ARG A 335 25.39 -0.56 17.75
C ARG A 335 26.47 -1.35 17.01
N VAL A 336 26.06 -2.08 15.98
CA VAL A 336 26.94 -2.90 15.15
C VAL A 336 26.74 -2.61 13.67
N LEU A 337 27.78 -2.84 12.84
CA LEU A 337 27.68 -2.73 11.39
C LEU A 337 26.66 -3.73 10.85
N GLY A 338 25.80 -3.24 9.94
CA GLY A 338 24.79 -4.05 9.30
C GLY A 338 23.68 -4.52 10.26
N ASN A 339 23.63 -3.98 11.49
CA ASN A 339 22.56 -4.23 12.46
C ASN A 339 22.20 -5.73 12.60
N GLY A 340 23.19 -6.60 12.78
CA GLY A 340 22.99 -8.05 12.91
C GLY A 340 22.92 -8.83 11.60
N GLY A 341 22.89 -8.17 10.44
CA GLY A 341 22.80 -8.80 9.12
C GLY A 341 21.38 -8.80 8.56
N ASN A 342 21.08 -9.71 7.64
CA ASN A 342 19.73 -9.85 7.09
C ASN A 342 18.82 -10.53 8.10
N TRP A 343 17.71 -9.86 8.43
CA TRP A 343 16.66 -10.41 9.29
C TRP A 343 15.32 -9.71 9.06
N PHE A 344 14.24 -10.39 9.38
CA PHE A 344 12.89 -9.84 9.46
C PHE A 344 12.09 -10.54 10.56
N GLU A 345 10.99 -9.94 10.95
CA GLU A 345 10.09 -10.42 11.99
C GLU A 345 8.66 -10.56 11.49
N LEU A 346 8.02 -11.63 11.89
CA LEU A 346 6.57 -11.84 11.74
C LEU A 346 5.92 -11.82 13.12
N VAL A 347 4.68 -11.37 13.18
CA VAL A 347 3.80 -11.56 14.35
C VAL A 347 2.68 -12.51 13.97
N VAL A 348 2.42 -13.49 14.83
CA VAL A 348 1.29 -14.41 14.71
C VAL A 348 0.01 -13.68 15.16
N LEU A 349 -1.01 -13.63 14.29
CA LEU A 349 -2.25 -12.90 14.52
C LEU A 349 -3.43 -13.79 14.90
N SER A 350 -3.30 -15.10 14.73
CA SER A 350 -4.33 -16.09 15.10
C SER A 350 -3.73 -17.16 16.00
N ASP A 351 -4.50 -17.60 16.99
CA ASP A 351 -4.04 -18.62 17.95
C ASP A 351 -4.02 -20.00 17.29
N HIS A 352 -3.21 -20.90 17.81
CA HIS A 352 -3.04 -22.27 17.30
C HIS A 352 -2.67 -22.35 15.83
N LEU A 353 -1.85 -21.41 15.33
CA LEU A 353 -1.48 -21.33 13.93
C LEU A 353 -0.52 -22.46 13.55
N ASP A 354 -0.90 -23.23 12.52
CA ASP A 354 -0.05 -24.22 11.88
C ASP A 354 0.62 -23.64 10.63
N MET A 355 1.94 -23.45 10.69
CA MET A 355 2.75 -22.94 9.58
C MET A 355 3.60 -24.03 8.91
N ARG A 356 3.34 -25.33 9.17
CA ARG A 356 4.09 -26.42 8.53
C ARG A 356 3.91 -26.38 7.01
N GLY A 357 5.01 -26.49 6.29
CA GLY A 357 5.00 -26.48 4.82
C GLY A 357 4.71 -25.11 4.18
N TRP A 358 4.59 -24.04 4.96
CA TRP A 358 4.42 -22.70 4.40
C TRP A 358 5.66 -22.22 3.64
N THR A 359 5.45 -21.23 2.77
CA THR A 359 6.53 -20.57 2.05
C THR A 359 6.49 -19.06 2.25
N LEU A 360 7.63 -18.50 2.60
CA LEU A 360 7.87 -17.06 2.70
C LEU A 360 8.66 -16.65 1.47
N GLU A 361 8.03 -15.91 0.56
CA GLU A 361 8.62 -15.46 -0.70
C GLU A 361 9.09 -14.01 -0.55
N TRP A 362 10.36 -13.77 -0.73
CA TRP A 362 10.94 -12.44 -0.70
C TRP A 362 11.42 -12.00 -2.07
N SER A 363 11.42 -10.69 -2.32
CA SER A 363 11.97 -10.08 -3.53
C SER A 363 12.58 -8.73 -3.24
N GLU A 364 13.59 -8.37 -4.02
CA GLU A 364 14.20 -7.04 -4.11
C GLU A 364 14.55 -6.76 -5.57
N THR A 365 15.06 -5.57 -5.91
CA THR A 365 15.39 -5.24 -7.30
C THR A 365 16.34 -6.27 -7.92
N GLY A 366 15.82 -7.05 -8.86
CA GLY A 366 16.57 -8.05 -9.64
C GLY A 366 16.84 -9.39 -8.95
N TYR A 367 16.35 -9.58 -7.71
CA TYR A 367 16.58 -10.81 -6.94
C TYR A 367 15.33 -11.24 -6.20
N SER A 368 15.21 -12.53 -5.97
CA SER A 368 14.11 -13.12 -5.19
C SER A 368 14.52 -14.46 -4.61
N GLY A 369 13.76 -14.92 -3.65
CA GLY A 369 13.95 -16.23 -3.06
C GLY A 369 12.77 -16.67 -2.22
N THR A 370 12.87 -17.89 -1.70
CA THR A 370 11.85 -18.52 -0.89
C THR A 370 12.50 -19.14 0.34
N ILE A 371 11.88 -18.93 1.50
CA ILE A 371 12.12 -19.68 2.73
C ILE A 371 10.96 -20.64 2.88
N ALA A 372 11.17 -21.93 2.73
CA ALA A 372 10.15 -22.95 2.96
C ALA A 372 10.27 -23.48 4.37
N LEU A 373 9.18 -23.45 5.13
CA LEU A 373 9.09 -23.95 6.48
C LEU A 373 8.95 -25.48 6.43
N SER A 374 9.65 -26.18 7.33
CA SER A 374 9.60 -27.65 7.37
C SER A 374 8.32 -28.15 8.06
N ASN A 375 8.15 -29.47 8.09
CA ASN A 375 7.08 -30.10 8.86
C ASN A 375 7.48 -30.35 10.34
N ALA A 376 8.44 -29.60 10.86
CA ALA A 376 8.82 -29.71 12.28
C ALA A 376 7.64 -29.39 13.20
N ALA A 377 7.51 -30.12 14.29
CA ALA A 377 6.41 -29.95 15.24
C ALA A 377 6.32 -28.52 15.82
N PHE A 378 7.44 -27.80 15.84
CA PHE A 378 7.48 -26.41 16.26
C PHE A 378 6.51 -25.51 15.46
N TRP A 379 6.37 -25.73 14.15
CA TRP A 379 5.49 -24.96 13.28
C TRP A 379 4.01 -25.29 13.42
N GLY A 380 3.65 -26.36 14.14
CA GLY A 380 2.30 -26.92 14.14
C GLY A 380 1.32 -26.27 15.12
N ASP A 381 1.80 -25.43 16.06
CA ASP A 381 0.94 -24.83 17.10
C ASP A 381 1.53 -23.51 17.63
N LEU A 382 1.55 -22.50 16.77
CA LEU A 382 2.06 -21.18 17.15
C LEU A 382 0.95 -20.37 17.83
N ARG A 383 1.33 -19.69 18.92
CA ARG A 383 0.38 -18.91 19.73
C ARG A 383 0.25 -17.48 19.22
N ILE A 384 -0.94 -16.94 19.30
CA ILE A 384 -1.24 -15.54 18.98
C ILE A 384 -0.32 -14.59 19.76
N GLY A 385 0.20 -13.55 19.07
CA GLY A 385 1.14 -12.59 19.65
C GLY A 385 2.60 -13.05 19.67
N THR A 386 2.90 -14.28 19.19
CA THR A 386 4.29 -14.72 19.03
C THR A 386 5.01 -13.88 17.99
N ILE A 387 6.17 -13.34 18.35
CA ILE A 387 7.11 -12.70 17.41
C ILE A 387 8.07 -13.79 16.92
N ILE A 388 8.15 -13.96 15.61
CA ILE A 388 9.06 -14.92 14.97
C ILE A 388 10.08 -14.14 14.18
N THR A 389 11.35 -14.18 14.60
CA THR A 389 12.45 -13.58 13.84
C THR A 389 13.11 -14.62 12.94
N PHE A 390 13.43 -14.23 11.72
CA PHE A 390 14.23 -15.00 10.78
C PHE A 390 15.54 -14.27 10.56
N ILE A 391 16.66 -14.92 10.86
CA ILE A 391 18.00 -14.33 10.74
C ILE A 391 18.93 -15.24 9.95
N GLU A 392 19.78 -14.63 9.10
CA GLU A 392 20.75 -15.36 8.27
C GLU A 392 22.05 -15.68 9.03
N ARG A 393 22.53 -14.76 9.88
CA ARG A 393 23.84 -14.89 10.53
C ARG A 393 23.75 -15.61 11.85
N THR A 394 24.69 -16.53 12.07
CA THR A 394 24.90 -17.16 13.39
C THR A 394 25.59 -16.21 14.36
N THR A 395 25.62 -16.56 15.65
CA THR A 395 26.36 -15.82 16.68
C THR A 395 27.84 -15.65 16.35
N ALA A 396 28.45 -16.62 15.69
CA ALA A 396 29.84 -16.54 15.23
C ALA A 396 30.08 -15.44 14.17
N LEU A 397 29.02 -15.00 13.49
CA LEU A 397 29.04 -13.97 12.45
C LEU A 397 28.34 -12.67 12.90
N GLY A 398 28.09 -12.50 14.18
CA GLY A 398 27.43 -11.32 14.74
C GLY A 398 25.90 -11.31 14.63
N GLY A 399 25.29 -12.46 14.32
CA GLY A 399 23.85 -12.70 14.35
C GLY A 399 23.44 -13.54 15.57
N LEU A 400 22.42 -14.39 15.41
CA LEU A 400 21.89 -15.28 16.43
C LEU A 400 21.71 -16.71 15.90
N ASN A 401 21.91 -17.69 16.77
CA ASN A 401 21.51 -19.06 16.50
C ASN A 401 19.99 -19.23 16.73
N THR A 402 19.43 -20.33 16.24
CA THR A 402 18.05 -20.71 16.56
C THR A 402 17.82 -20.77 18.06
N ASP A 403 16.76 -20.11 18.50
CA ASP A 403 16.25 -20.15 19.86
C ASP A 403 14.72 -20.28 19.81
N LEU A 404 14.22 -21.42 20.19
CA LEU A 404 12.79 -21.73 20.20
C LEU A 404 12.22 -21.71 21.62
N SER A 405 12.94 -21.14 22.57
CA SER A 405 12.42 -20.95 23.92
C SER A 405 11.21 -20.04 23.88
N TYR A 406 10.11 -20.48 24.43
CA TYR A 406 8.84 -19.79 24.46
C TYR A 406 8.06 -20.20 25.70
N ASN A 407 7.53 -19.24 26.47
CA ASN A 407 6.72 -19.56 27.64
C ASN A 407 5.34 -18.87 27.67
N GLY A 408 5.02 -18.08 26.65
CA GLY A 408 3.70 -17.47 26.44
C GLY A 408 3.33 -16.34 27.40
N THR A 409 4.11 -16.08 28.43
CA THR A 409 3.81 -15.03 29.43
C THR A 409 4.89 -13.96 29.56
N THR A 410 6.15 -14.38 29.60
CA THR A 410 7.29 -13.46 29.74
C THR A 410 8.24 -13.51 28.55
N ASP A 411 8.10 -14.54 27.72
CA ASP A 411 8.86 -14.74 26.50
C ASP A 411 7.89 -15.17 25.40
N THR A 412 7.57 -14.24 24.53
CA THR A 412 6.69 -14.42 23.36
C THR A 412 7.46 -14.33 22.04
N TRP A 413 8.78 -14.45 22.11
CA TRP A 413 9.68 -14.35 20.98
C TRP A 413 10.39 -15.67 20.71
N VAL A 414 10.54 -16.01 19.45
CA VAL A 414 11.36 -17.12 18.96
C VAL A 414 12.24 -16.63 17.83
N ASN A 415 13.47 -17.17 17.76
CA ASN A 415 14.41 -16.86 16.70
C ASN A 415 14.75 -18.09 15.88
N VAL A 416 14.57 -18.00 14.57
CA VAL A 416 14.90 -19.03 13.60
C VAL A 416 16.10 -18.58 12.77
N ASN A 417 17.24 -19.23 12.97
CA ASN A 417 18.37 -19.04 12.07
C ASN A 417 18.08 -19.82 10.78
N THR A 418 18.14 -19.16 9.64
CA THR A 418 17.80 -19.78 8.35
C THR A 418 18.83 -20.81 7.85
N GLN A 419 19.93 -21.00 8.57
CA GLN A 419 20.85 -22.12 8.36
C GLN A 419 20.43 -23.40 9.08
N ASP A 420 19.38 -23.33 9.91
CA ASP A 420 18.81 -24.49 10.60
C ASP A 420 17.90 -25.29 9.67
N VAL A 421 18.51 -26.24 8.96
CA VAL A 421 17.83 -27.08 7.96
C VAL A 421 16.75 -27.99 8.54
N SER A 422 16.66 -28.13 9.85
CA SER A 422 15.56 -28.86 10.50
C SER A 422 14.27 -28.04 10.52
N LEU A 423 14.35 -26.73 10.44
CA LEU A 423 13.22 -25.82 10.49
C LEU A 423 12.89 -25.20 9.13
N VAL A 424 13.89 -24.86 8.33
CA VAL A 424 13.68 -24.15 7.07
C VAL A 424 14.60 -24.66 5.96
N SER A 425 14.18 -24.45 4.72
CA SER A 425 15.03 -24.58 3.53
C SER A 425 14.92 -23.33 2.66
N LEU A 426 16.03 -22.92 2.04
CA LEU A 426 16.10 -21.71 1.24
C LEU A 426 16.36 -22.02 -0.21
N THR A 427 15.67 -21.31 -1.08
CA THR A 427 15.99 -21.20 -2.51
C THR A 427 16.17 -19.72 -2.84
N THR A 428 17.24 -19.41 -3.57
CA THR A 428 17.54 -18.02 -3.98
C THR A 428 17.83 -17.96 -5.46
N SER A 429 17.42 -16.90 -6.12
CA SER A 429 17.96 -16.55 -7.42
C SER A 429 19.42 -16.09 -7.23
N ASN A 430 20.31 -16.48 -8.15
CA ASN A 430 21.75 -16.22 -8.05
C ASN A 430 22.04 -14.71 -7.94
N LYS A 431 22.28 -14.22 -6.73
CA LYS A 431 22.82 -12.86 -6.51
C LYS A 431 24.35 -12.96 -6.45
N PRO A 432 25.10 -12.29 -7.35
CA PRO A 432 26.55 -12.28 -7.30
C PRO A 432 27.04 -11.75 -5.94
N GLY A 433 27.91 -12.52 -5.28
CA GLY A 433 28.45 -12.15 -3.97
C GLY A 433 27.67 -12.64 -2.75
N HIS A 434 26.51 -13.27 -2.94
CA HIS A 434 25.78 -13.96 -1.87
C HIS A 434 26.06 -15.46 -1.88
N VAL A 435 26.10 -16.04 -0.69
CA VAL A 435 26.25 -17.49 -0.52
C VAL A 435 24.95 -18.15 -1.00
N SER A 436 25.08 -19.23 -1.77
CA SER A 436 23.92 -20.04 -2.15
C SER A 436 23.14 -20.49 -0.89
N GLY A 437 21.85 -20.22 -0.85
CA GLY A 437 21.00 -20.57 0.29
C GLY A 437 20.83 -19.46 1.34
N ALA A 438 21.26 -18.23 1.06
CA ALA A 438 21.00 -17.06 1.89
C ALA A 438 19.74 -16.32 1.43
N PHE A 439 19.03 -15.65 2.34
CA PHE A 439 18.05 -14.64 1.99
C PHE A 439 18.66 -13.24 2.12
N THR A 440 18.02 -12.23 1.57
CA THR A 440 18.44 -10.84 1.75
C THR A 440 17.28 -10.01 2.29
N THR A 441 17.63 -9.01 3.10
CA THR A 441 16.81 -7.83 3.34
C THR A 441 17.58 -6.61 2.88
N SER A 442 16.91 -5.63 2.32
CA SER A 442 17.60 -4.46 1.77
C SER A 442 16.72 -3.21 1.77
N ASN A 443 17.35 -2.07 1.53
CA ASN A 443 16.68 -0.81 1.28
C ASN A 443 16.22 -0.67 -0.20
N ASP A 444 16.47 -1.68 -1.05
CA ASP A 444 16.19 -1.61 -2.48
C ASP A 444 14.93 -2.41 -2.85
N LYS A 445 13.77 -1.82 -2.58
CA LYS A 445 12.46 -2.39 -2.92
C LYS A 445 12.24 -3.81 -2.39
N TRP A 446 12.71 -4.09 -1.18
CA TRP A 446 12.49 -5.39 -0.56
C TRP A 446 11.01 -5.58 -0.17
N SER A 447 10.50 -6.78 -0.42
CA SER A 447 9.15 -7.18 -0.02
C SER A 447 9.11 -8.65 0.36
N LEU A 448 8.14 -9.01 1.18
CA LEU A 448 7.85 -10.36 1.65
C LEU A 448 6.38 -10.67 1.49
N ARG A 449 6.05 -11.87 1.03
CA ARG A 449 4.70 -12.45 1.10
C ARG A 449 4.76 -13.87 1.64
N ALA A 450 3.64 -14.36 2.17
CA ALA A 450 3.55 -15.72 2.67
C ALA A 450 2.43 -16.51 1.99
N LYS A 451 2.67 -17.78 1.79
CA LYS A 451 1.70 -18.76 1.32
C LYS A 451 1.63 -19.93 2.28
N ASP A 452 0.46 -20.49 2.46
CA ASP A 452 0.26 -21.70 3.23
C ASP A 452 0.77 -22.97 2.50
N SER A 453 0.59 -24.11 3.11
CA SER A 453 1.00 -25.42 2.56
C SER A 453 0.27 -25.80 1.28
N SER A 454 -0.92 -25.23 1.02
CA SER A 454 -1.65 -25.42 -0.24
C SER A 454 -1.14 -24.51 -1.37
N GLY A 455 -0.31 -23.52 -1.05
CA GLY A 455 0.16 -22.47 -1.96
C GLY A 455 -0.77 -21.26 -2.04
N ALA A 456 -1.84 -21.21 -1.23
CA ALA A 456 -2.69 -20.04 -1.14
C ALA A 456 -1.97 -18.89 -0.40
N ALA A 457 -2.15 -17.67 -0.85
CA ALA A 457 -1.56 -16.50 -0.20
C ALA A 457 -2.29 -16.21 1.12
N VAL A 458 -1.55 -16.15 2.22
CA VAL A 458 -2.05 -15.84 3.58
C VAL A 458 -1.57 -14.49 4.09
N MET A 459 -0.52 -13.97 3.50
CA MET A 459 -0.04 -12.60 3.68
C MET A 459 0.36 -12.06 2.31
N GLY A 460 -0.22 -10.95 1.92
CA GLY A 460 0.14 -10.24 0.70
C GLY A 460 1.55 -9.66 0.77
N SER A 461 2.06 -9.18 -0.35
CA SER A 461 3.38 -8.55 -0.38
C SER A 461 3.43 -7.33 0.52
N MET A 462 4.34 -7.33 1.46
CA MET A 462 4.59 -6.24 2.42
C MET A 462 6.06 -5.83 2.36
N GLY A 463 6.34 -4.57 2.65
CA GLY A 463 7.70 -4.01 2.63
C GLY A 463 7.87 -2.93 1.56
N ALA A 464 9.04 -2.29 1.50
CA ALA A 464 9.33 -1.14 0.64
C ALA A 464 9.32 -1.44 -0.87
N GLY A 465 9.27 -2.70 -1.27
CA GLY A 465 9.16 -3.12 -2.67
C GLY A 465 7.75 -3.16 -3.22
N PHE A 466 6.75 -2.92 -2.38
CA PHE A 466 5.35 -3.04 -2.75
C PHE A 466 4.68 -1.66 -2.87
N ALA A 467 3.80 -1.49 -3.87
CA ALA A 467 3.19 -0.19 -4.18
C ALA A 467 2.32 0.37 -3.04
N SER A 468 1.68 -0.50 -2.26
CA SER A 468 0.90 -0.07 -1.08
C SER A 468 1.77 0.32 0.13
N TYR A 469 3.08 0.17 0.03
CA TYR A 469 4.01 0.63 1.06
C TYR A 469 4.01 2.15 1.17
N ASN A 470 3.75 2.64 2.34
CA ASN A 470 3.52 4.06 2.60
C ASN A 470 4.63 4.76 3.40
N GLY A 471 5.75 4.11 3.57
CA GLY A 471 6.80 4.60 4.45
C GLY A 471 7.73 5.64 3.86
N GLY A 472 7.69 5.89 2.57
CA GLY A 472 8.78 6.55 1.88
C GLY A 472 9.89 5.56 1.53
N THR A 473 11.05 6.04 1.12
CA THR A 473 12.23 5.19 0.85
C THR A 473 12.82 4.72 2.18
N VAL A 474 12.98 3.41 2.35
CA VAL A 474 13.82 2.88 3.43
C VAL A 474 15.28 3.14 3.05
N ASN A 475 16.02 3.85 3.92
CA ASN A 475 17.42 4.15 3.65
C ASN A 475 18.33 2.98 4.01
N ALA A 476 19.56 3.03 3.51
CA ALA A 476 20.58 2.02 3.78
C ALA A 476 21.06 1.97 5.26
N GLU A 477 20.51 2.79 6.11
CA GLU A 477 20.88 2.99 7.52
C GLU A 477 19.67 2.83 8.45
N ASP A 478 18.53 2.36 7.88
CA ASP A 478 17.25 2.29 8.59
C ASP A 478 16.76 0.84 8.73
N VAL A 479 15.83 0.63 9.64
CA VAL A 479 14.95 -0.54 9.68
C VAL A 479 13.55 -0.11 9.25
N CYS A 480 12.84 -0.99 8.60
CA CYS A 480 11.43 -0.78 8.27
C CYS A 480 10.57 -1.53 9.27
N ARG A 481 9.60 -0.85 9.89
CA ARG A 481 8.79 -1.45 10.94
C ARG A 481 7.32 -1.03 10.90
N LEU A 482 6.48 -1.87 11.45
CA LEU A 482 5.08 -1.58 11.70
C LEU A 482 4.98 -0.59 12.86
N ARG A 483 4.46 0.61 12.61
CA ARG A 483 4.27 1.69 13.59
C ARG A 483 2.82 1.82 14.00
N ALA A 484 2.23 0.70 14.34
CA ALA A 484 0.86 0.61 14.85
C ALA A 484 0.76 -0.52 15.86
N ASP A 485 -0.25 -0.46 16.70
CA ASP A 485 -0.64 -1.58 17.54
C ASP A 485 -1.06 -2.76 16.67
N VAL A 486 -0.74 -3.96 17.11
CA VAL A 486 -1.07 -5.17 16.38
C VAL A 486 -2.51 -5.59 16.71
N ALA A 487 -3.31 -5.82 15.70
CA ALA A 487 -4.70 -6.25 15.79
C ALA A 487 -4.98 -7.36 14.77
N PRO A 488 -6.09 -8.10 14.90
CA PRO A 488 -6.43 -9.20 13.99
C PRO A 488 -6.41 -8.85 12.50
N GLY A 489 -6.80 -7.63 12.17
CA GLY A 489 -6.83 -7.12 10.80
C GLY A 489 -5.56 -6.39 10.36
N THR A 490 -4.49 -6.44 11.16
CA THR A 490 -3.26 -5.69 10.84
C THR A 490 -2.73 -6.04 9.45
N ASP A 491 -2.48 -5.01 8.66
CA ASP A 491 -1.87 -5.10 7.34
C ASP A 491 -0.66 -4.18 7.21
N GLY A 492 -0.03 -4.17 6.05
CA GLY A 492 1.15 -3.36 5.78
C GLY A 492 0.91 -1.84 5.67
N ASN A 493 -0.34 -1.37 5.80
CA ASN A 493 -0.67 0.04 5.57
C ASN A 493 -0.11 1.01 6.63
N ALA A 494 0.31 0.51 7.79
CA ALA A 494 0.90 1.30 8.87
C ALA A 494 2.44 1.27 8.88
N TRP A 495 3.08 0.77 7.84
CA TRP A 495 4.55 0.75 7.74
C TRP A 495 5.11 2.14 7.55
N PHE A 496 6.20 2.41 8.23
CA PHE A 496 6.95 3.64 8.09
C PHE A 496 8.44 3.35 8.01
N ASP A 497 9.11 4.11 7.17
CA ASP A 497 10.54 4.35 7.27
C ASP A 497 10.81 4.99 8.66
N ASP A 498 11.76 4.47 9.37
CA ASP A 498 12.20 5.06 10.62
C ASP A 498 13.63 5.55 10.46
N SER A 499 13.75 6.76 9.89
CA SER A 499 15.04 7.39 9.66
C SER A 499 15.85 7.43 10.97
N GLY A 500 16.48 6.32 11.30
CA GLY A 500 17.64 6.27 12.15
C GLY A 500 17.46 6.22 13.64
N SER A 501 16.31 5.85 14.20
CA SER A 501 16.18 6.04 15.65
C SER A 501 16.38 4.80 16.50
N SER A 502 15.88 3.63 16.14
CA SER A 502 16.04 2.40 16.92
C SER A 502 15.55 1.18 16.16
N SER A 503 16.02 0.02 16.54
CA SER A 503 15.55 -1.28 16.09
C SER A 503 15.18 -2.11 17.33
N THR A 504 14.15 -2.93 17.19
CA THR A 504 13.53 -3.63 18.30
C THR A 504 13.48 -5.14 18.08
N PHE A 505 14.51 -5.69 17.44
CA PHE A 505 14.61 -7.10 17.12
C PHE A 505 14.14 -8.01 18.28
N GLY A 506 13.17 -8.87 18.01
CA GLY A 506 12.59 -9.81 18.95
C GLY A 506 11.67 -9.19 20.01
N ARG A 507 11.22 -7.94 19.83
CA ARG A 507 10.37 -7.22 20.80
C ARG A 507 9.28 -6.41 20.09
N ALA A 508 8.30 -5.97 20.87
CA ALA A 508 7.33 -4.97 20.42
C ALA A 508 8.03 -3.71 19.93
N ASN A 509 7.63 -3.21 18.76
CA ASN A 509 8.22 -2.03 18.14
C ASN A 509 8.06 -0.78 19.00
N THR A 510 9.06 0.10 18.94
CA THR A 510 8.99 1.42 19.57
C THR A 510 9.28 2.50 18.55
N TRP A 511 8.60 3.63 18.67
CA TRP A 511 8.84 4.80 17.79
C TRP A 511 8.66 6.11 18.56
N THR A 512 9.15 7.18 17.97
CA THR A 512 8.92 8.51 18.52
C THR A 512 7.54 8.99 18.12
N GLY A 513 6.71 9.25 19.09
CA GLY A 513 5.39 9.85 18.92
C GLY A 513 5.48 11.29 18.43
N CYS A 514 4.39 11.80 17.88
CA CYS A 514 4.27 13.17 17.38
C CYS A 514 2.92 13.76 17.83
N PRO A 515 2.86 15.02 18.31
CA PRO A 515 3.85 16.11 18.20
C PRO A 515 4.86 16.21 19.35
N VAL A 516 4.81 15.32 20.31
CA VAL A 516 5.71 15.34 21.48
C VAL A 516 6.69 14.18 21.32
N ALA A 517 7.94 14.40 21.67
CA ALA A 517 8.97 13.37 21.71
C ALA A 517 8.70 12.32 22.83
N SER A 518 7.52 11.69 22.80
CA SER A 518 7.19 10.53 23.60
C SER A 518 7.64 9.27 22.87
N THR A 519 8.14 8.29 23.59
CA THR A 519 8.35 6.96 23.03
C THR A 519 7.02 6.22 23.07
N GLU A 520 6.49 5.91 21.89
CA GLU A 520 5.36 5.01 21.73
C GLU A 520 5.87 3.58 21.69
N THR A 521 5.11 2.64 22.22
CA THR A 521 5.43 1.21 22.21
C THR A 521 4.23 0.46 21.64
N GLN A 522 4.49 -0.41 20.69
CA GLN A 522 3.50 -1.27 20.05
C GLN A 522 2.78 -2.14 21.10
N SER A 523 1.45 -2.15 21.04
CA SER A 523 0.59 -2.95 21.91
C SER A 523 0.04 -4.16 21.17
N PHE A 524 0.03 -5.29 21.85
CA PHE A 524 -0.65 -6.52 21.41
C PHE A 524 -1.97 -6.76 22.17
N ALA A 525 -2.41 -5.82 23.01
CA ALA A 525 -3.55 -6.02 23.90
C ALA A 525 -4.84 -6.36 23.14
N THR A 526 -5.12 -5.67 22.05
CA THR A 526 -6.29 -5.94 21.19
C THR A 526 -6.19 -7.31 20.54
N LEU A 527 -5.01 -7.68 20.06
CA LEU A 527 -4.74 -8.97 19.46
C LEU A 527 -5.00 -10.11 20.44
N LEU A 528 -4.40 -10.04 21.63
CA LEU A 528 -4.50 -11.09 22.65
C LEU A 528 -5.90 -11.28 23.22
N THR A 529 -6.80 -10.31 23.03
CA THR A 529 -8.21 -10.39 23.48
C THR A 529 -9.19 -10.63 22.35
N SER A 530 -8.71 -10.79 21.12
CA SER A 530 -9.55 -10.86 19.92
C SER A 530 -10.34 -12.16 19.80
N GLY A 531 -9.85 -13.27 20.36
CA GLY A 531 -10.39 -14.60 20.15
C GLY A 531 -10.23 -15.11 18.70
N CYS A 532 -9.26 -14.57 17.97
CA CYS A 532 -8.95 -15.07 16.63
C CYS A 532 -8.24 -16.41 16.72
N GLU A 533 -8.94 -17.46 16.28
CA GLU A 533 -8.39 -18.80 16.12
C GLU A 533 -7.92 -18.97 14.66
N ALA A 534 -6.81 -19.64 14.46
CA ALA A 534 -6.42 -20.05 13.12
C ALA A 534 -7.40 -21.12 12.61
N PRO A 535 -7.70 -21.15 11.32
CA PRO A 535 -8.42 -22.29 10.75
C PRO A 535 -7.70 -23.58 11.17
N SER A 536 -8.43 -24.49 11.79
CA SER A 536 -7.82 -25.75 12.24
C SER A 536 -7.29 -26.52 11.02
N SER A 537 -5.97 -26.59 10.89
CA SER A 537 -5.37 -27.46 9.87
C SER A 537 -5.63 -28.92 10.28
N GLY A 538 -6.66 -29.53 9.68
CA GLY A 538 -7.04 -30.90 9.92
C GLY A 538 -8.16 -31.12 10.94
N GLY A 539 -8.90 -30.10 11.37
CA GLY A 539 -10.15 -30.26 12.11
C GLY A 539 -11.36 -30.41 11.17
N PRO A 540 -12.47 -31.01 11.63
CA PRO A 540 -13.67 -31.22 10.83
C PRO A 540 -14.45 -29.93 10.52
N ASP A 541 -14.18 -28.82 11.17
CA ASP A 541 -14.64 -27.46 10.84
C ASP A 541 -13.71 -26.89 9.78
N LEU A 542 -14.02 -27.14 8.51
CA LEU A 542 -13.16 -26.83 7.36
C LEU A 542 -13.29 -25.38 6.90
N ASN A 543 -14.37 -24.69 7.28
CA ASN A 543 -14.60 -23.29 6.94
C ASN A 543 -14.20 -22.34 8.07
N GLY A 544 -13.94 -22.85 9.28
CA GLY A 544 -13.52 -22.08 10.45
C GLY A 544 -14.63 -21.19 11.05
N ASP A 545 -15.92 -21.55 10.83
CA ASP A 545 -17.05 -20.77 11.35
C ASP A 545 -17.43 -21.16 12.80
N GLY A 546 -16.75 -22.16 13.38
CA GLY A 546 -16.95 -22.66 14.72
C GLY A 546 -18.02 -23.74 14.84
N THR A 547 -18.54 -24.28 13.74
CA THR A 547 -19.57 -25.32 13.74
C THR A 547 -19.37 -26.33 12.62
N VAL A 548 -19.20 -27.59 12.92
CA VAL A 548 -19.12 -28.63 11.89
C VAL A 548 -20.50 -28.92 11.29
N ASP A 549 -20.73 -28.50 10.03
CA ASP A 549 -22.03 -28.61 9.39
C ASP A 549 -21.97 -28.90 7.88
N GLY A 550 -23.02 -28.56 7.15
CA GLY A 550 -23.14 -28.83 5.72
C GLY A 550 -22.19 -28.01 4.84
N GLN A 551 -21.63 -26.92 5.34
CA GLN A 551 -20.66 -26.12 4.62
C GLN A 551 -19.31 -26.84 4.58
N ASP A 552 -18.88 -27.42 5.72
CA ASP A 552 -17.66 -28.24 5.83
C ASP A 552 -17.73 -29.49 4.99
N LEU A 553 -18.89 -30.15 5.02
CA LEU A 553 -19.13 -31.27 4.13
C LEU A 553 -19.00 -30.89 2.65
N GLY A 554 -19.48 -29.70 2.28
CA GLY A 554 -19.33 -29.16 0.94
C GLY A 554 -17.86 -28.97 0.54
N ILE A 555 -17.03 -28.46 1.43
CA ILE A 555 -15.58 -28.25 1.24
C ILE A 555 -14.88 -29.62 1.11
N LEU A 556 -15.17 -30.59 2.00
CA LEU A 556 -14.59 -31.92 1.94
C LEU A 556 -14.93 -32.60 0.62
N LEU A 557 -16.19 -32.61 0.21
CA LEU A 557 -16.63 -33.20 -1.05
C LEU A 557 -16.04 -32.50 -2.27
N GLY A 558 -15.85 -31.18 -2.21
CA GLY A 558 -15.16 -30.41 -3.25
C GLY A 558 -13.68 -30.74 -3.39
N SER A 559 -13.06 -31.24 -2.34
CA SER A 559 -11.65 -31.62 -2.27
C SER A 559 -11.43 -33.14 -2.47
N TRP A 560 -12.48 -33.89 -2.81
CA TRP A 560 -12.44 -35.36 -2.87
C TRP A 560 -11.36 -35.90 -3.81
N SER A 561 -10.60 -36.88 -3.34
CA SER A 561 -9.41 -37.44 -4.01
C SER A 561 -8.24 -36.45 -4.16
N GLY A 562 -8.34 -35.29 -3.59
CA GLY A 562 -7.24 -34.30 -3.51
C GLY A 562 -6.42 -34.45 -2.22
N THR A 563 -5.57 -33.47 -1.98
CA THR A 563 -4.79 -33.32 -0.75
C THR A 563 -5.15 -31.96 -0.14
N GLY A 564 -4.82 -31.71 1.12
CA GLY A 564 -4.98 -30.39 1.74
C GLY A 564 -5.83 -30.42 3.02
N PRO A 565 -6.45 -29.30 3.44
CA PRO A 565 -7.10 -29.16 4.74
C PRO A 565 -8.25 -30.17 4.99
N ALA A 566 -8.86 -30.68 3.93
CA ALA A 566 -9.93 -31.67 4.02
C ALA A 566 -9.42 -33.12 4.22
N ASP A 567 -8.12 -33.34 4.19
CA ASP A 567 -7.44 -34.58 4.60
C ASP A 567 -7.31 -34.57 6.12
N LEU A 568 -8.39 -34.97 6.78
CA LEU A 568 -8.55 -34.85 8.23
C LEU A 568 -7.74 -35.91 9.02
N ASN A 569 -7.36 -36.99 8.36
CA ASN A 569 -6.54 -38.07 8.94
C ASN A 569 -5.05 -37.91 8.62
N GLY A 570 -4.68 -37.02 7.68
CA GLY A 570 -3.31 -36.73 7.28
C GLY A 570 -2.63 -37.84 6.48
N ASP A 571 -3.40 -38.71 5.79
CA ASP A 571 -2.84 -39.82 5.01
C ASP A 571 -2.46 -39.40 3.57
N GLY A 572 -2.74 -38.15 3.18
CA GLY A 572 -2.40 -37.56 1.89
C GLY A 572 -3.51 -37.66 0.85
N THR A 573 -4.72 -38.12 1.21
CA THR A 573 -5.83 -38.26 0.27
C THR A 573 -7.17 -38.00 0.96
N VAL A 574 -7.93 -37.02 0.49
CA VAL A 574 -9.29 -36.76 0.98
C VAL A 574 -10.24 -37.88 0.49
N ASP A 575 -10.71 -38.72 1.41
CA ASP A 575 -11.55 -39.86 1.09
C ASP A 575 -12.65 -40.16 2.14
N GLY A 576 -13.13 -41.38 2.17
CA GLY A 576 -14.19 -41.83 3.09
C GLY A 576 -13.76 -41.88 4.56
N GLN A 577 -12.47 -41.86 4.89
CA GLN A 577 -11.98 -41.82 6.25
C GLN A 577 -12.13 -40.40 6.81
N ASP A 578 -11.79 -39.37 6.01
CA ASP A 578 -11.98 -37.98 6.36
C ASP A 578 -13.45 -37.61 6.51
N LEU A 579 -14.28 -38.09 5.60
CA LEU A 579 -15.72 -37.96 5.72
C LEU A 579 -16.24 -38.57 7.03
N GLY A 580 -15.69 -39.70 7.44
CA GLY A 580 -16.02 -40.36 8.70
C GLY A 580 -15.66 -39.49 9.92
N ILE A 581 -14.51 -38.79 9.90
CA ILE A 581 -14.06 -37.86 10.94
C ILE A 581 -14.99 -36.64 11.00
N LEU A 582 -15.28 -36.02 9.85
CA LEU A 582 -16.19 -34.90 9.75
C LEU A 582 -17.58 -35.23 10.30
N LEU A 583 -18.16 -36.34 9.85
CA LEU A 583 -19.49 -36.77 10.31
C LEU A 583 -19.50 -37.16 11.80
N GLY A 584 -18.38 -37.65 12.32
CA GLY A 584 -18.20 -37.95 13.76
C GLY A 584 -18.22 -36.70 14.65
N SER A 585 -17.91 -35.56 14.06
CA SER A 585 -17.88 -34.25 14.75
C SER A 585 -19.08 -33.36 14.40
N TRP A 586 -20.08 -33.88 13.69
CA TRP A 586 -21.22 -33.11 13.21
C TRP A 586 -21.98 -32.38 14.32
N GLY A 587 -22.18 -31.07 14.17
CA GLY A 587 -22.89 -30.25 15.13
C GLY A 587 -22.13 -29.95 16.42
N THR A 588 -20.84 -30.29 16.48
CA THR A 588 -19.97 -29.87 17.58
C THR A 588 -19.31 -28.52 17.25
N PRO A 589 -18.88 -27.75 18.27
CA PRO A 589 -17.93 -26.66 18.04
C PRO A 589 -16.66 -27.20 17.39
N GLY A 590 -16.15 -26.50 16.36
CA GLY A 590 -14.95 -26.86 15.60
C GLY A 590 -13.66 -26.70 16.36
#